data_02c3ec37ef1b9cdc0226456509e7142e
#
_entry.id   02c3ec37ef1b9cdc0226456509e7142e
#
_cell.length_a   1.000
_cell.length_b   1.000
_cell.length_c   1.000
_cell.angle_alpha   90.00
_cell.angle_beta   90.00
_cell.angle_gamma   90.00
#
_symmetry.space_group_name_H-M   'P 1'
#
loop_
_entity.id
_entity.type
_entity.pdbx_description
1 polymer ?
#
loop_
_entity_poly.entity_id
_entity_poly.type
_entity_poly.pdbx_seq_one_letter_code
_entity_poly.pdbx_strand_id
1 'polypeptide(L)'
;MSKVGEIRPSQLLWTFGPGALIDFPNISVVNLNIDLWQKSHCTKIQEVRLLSAVQKHLGPTVQDLLVPPLDEDDDSVPPVGVPVQAFPRWMRCVSCGLLSPCDSGLFVLKEDRYRPERTRYVHEGCRGSNNDKPARNADAVPARFLLACRSGHLDDFPWIWFVHGGVSCASPRLRFYENGSSLQTEDLWVRCDSCGASRNMAQAFGQAGARNLPACRGRHPHLATYEDDGCEQEPRAILLGASNGWFPVTLSV
;
A
#
# COMPACT_ATOMS: atom_id res chain seq x y z
N MET A 1 -13.03 2.41 13.59
CA MET A 1 -12.41 2.06 12.28
C MET A 1 -13.14 2.81 11.21
N SER A 2 -12.45 3.32 10.20
CA SER A 2 -13.04 4.11 9.14
C SER A 2 -13.27 3.25 7.91
N LYS A 3 -14.40 3.39 7.26
CA LYS A 3 -14.67 2.80 5.95
C LYS A 3 -13.92 3.60 4.88
N VAL A 4 -13.11 2.96 4.06
CA VAL A 4 -12.27 3.62 3.06
C VAL A 4 -12.69 3.32 1.61
N GLY A 5 -13.62 2.41 1.44
CA GLY A 5 -14.16 2.00 0.14
C GLY A 5 -15.01 0.75 0.25
N GLU A 6 -15.54 0.35 -0.89
CA GLU A 6 -16.36 -0.86 -1.02
C GLU A 6 -15.84 -1.73 -2.14
N ILE A 7 -15.85 -3.04 -1.92
CA ILE A 7 -15.54 -4.05 -2.93
C ILE A 7 -16.61 -5.14 -2.91
N ARG A 8 -16.87 -5.74 -4.06
CA ARG A 8 -17.81 -6.85 -4.16
C ARG A 8 -17.19 -8.13 -3.58
N PRO A 9 -17.96 -9.05 -2.99
CA PRO A 9 -17.45 -10.33 -2.50
C PRO A 9 -16.68 -11.13 -3.56
N SER A 10 -17.14 -11.09 -4.83
CA SER A 10 -16.42 -11.71 -5.94
C SER A 10 -15.05 -11.07 -6.21
N GLN A 11 -14.92 -9.76 -6.07
CA GLN A 11 -13.62 -9.09 -6.22
C GLN A 11 -12.67 -9.46 -5.07
N LEU A 12 -13.18 -9.59 -3.86
CA LEU A 12 -12.38 -10.06 -2.72
C LEU A 12 -11.86 -11.48 -2.96
N LEU A 13 -12.70 -12.37 -3.50
CA LEU A 13 -12.34 -13.76 -3.77
C LEU A 13 -11.31 -13.89 -4.92
N TRP A 14 -11.52 -13.15 -6.02
CA TRP A 14 -10.75 -13.36 -7.26
C TRP A 14 -9.59 -12.38 -7.45
N THR A 15 -9.59 -11.24 -6.75
CA THR A 15 -8.65 -10.14 -7.07
C THR A 15 -8.01 -9.55 -5.82
N PHE A 16 -8.75 -9.40 -4.73
CA PHE A 16 -8.35 -8.61 -3.58
C PHE A 16 -8.30 -9.41 -2.27
N GLY A 17 -7.89 -10.68 -2.32
CA GLY A 17 -7.67 -11.49 -1.12
C GLY A 17 -6.61 -10.94 -0.19
N PRO A 18 -6.38 -11.57 0.97
CA PRO A 18 -5.33 -11.15 1.91
C PRO A 18 -3.97 -10.98 1.24
N GLY A 19 -3.30 -9.86 1.49
CA GLY A 19 -2.05 -9.48 0.86
C GLY A 19 -2.19 -8.73 -0.48
N ALA A 20 -3.38 -8.70 -1.07
CA ALA A 20 -3.62 -7.93 -2.29
C ALA A 20 -3.66 -6.42 -2.01
N LEU A 21 -3.19 -5.65 -2.99
CA LEU A 21 -3.30 -4.19 -2.98
C LEU A 21 -4.60 -3.76 -3.64
N ILE A 22 -5.31 -2.86 -2.99
CA ILE A 22 -6.55 -2.27 -3.48
C ILE A 22 -6.31 -0.78 -3.67
N ASP A 23 -6.40 -0.32 -4.92
CA ASP A 23 -6.18 1.07 -5.27
C ASP A 23 -7.54 1.77 -5.40
N PHE A 24 -7.99 2.41 -4.32
CA PHE A 24 -9.17 3.27 -4.32
C PHE A 24 -8.84 4.66 -4.90
N PRO A 25 -9.82 5.47 -5.27
CA PRO A 25 -9.57 6.74 -5.95
C PRO A 25 -8.59 7.70 -5.24
N ASN A 26 -8.55 7.68 -3.92
CA ASN A 26 -7.76 8.62 -3.12
C ASN A 26 -6.76 7.94 -2.18
N ILE A 27 -6.87 6.64 -1.96
CA ILE A 27 -6.05 5.89 -1.02
C ILE A 27 -5.81 4.48 -1.55
N SER A 28 -4.59 3.99 -1.40
CA SER A 28 -4.29 2.58 -1.65
C SER A 28 -4.07 1.86 -0.34
N VAL A 29 -4.54 0.63 -0.28
CA VAL A 29 -4.49 -0.18 0.91
C VAL A 29 -4.03 -1.61 0.59
N VAL A 30 -3.49 -2.30 1.59
CA VAL A 30 -3.28 -3.75 1.57
C VAL A 30 -4.37 -4.42 2.39
N ASN A 31 -4.96 -5.49 1.85
CA ASN A 31 -5.89 -6.34 2.57
C ASN A 31 -5.13 -7.14 3.63
N LEU A 32 -5.55 -7.04 4.89
CA LEU A 32 -4.86 -7.65 6.02
C LEU A 32 -5.22 -9.14 6.19
N ASN A 33 -4.45 -9.81 7.04
CA ASN A 33 -4.62 -11.23 7.35
C ASN A 33 -6.03 -11.53 7.90
N ILE A 34 -6.54 -12.71 7.53
CA ILE A 34 -7.85 -13.23 7.97
C ILE A 34 -7.97 -13.38 9.50
N ASP A 35 -6.85 -13.44 10.22
CA ASP A 35 -6.87 -13.47 11.70
C ASP A 35 -7.36 -12.15 12.31
N LEU A 36 -7.25 -11.05 11.57
CA LEU A 36 -7.75 -9.74 11.97
C LEU A 36 -9.23 -9.52 11.60
N TRP A 37 -9.82 -10.45 10.83
CA TRP A 37 -11.20 -10.33 10.41
C TRP A 37 -12.14 -10.67 11.58
N GLN A 38 -13.27 -9.96 11.67
CA GLN A 38 -14.29 -10.19 12.68
C GLN A 38 -15.08 -11.47 12.36
N LYS A 39 -14.55 -12.62 12.72
CA LYS A 39 -15.09 -13.95 12.38
C LYS A 39 -16.53 -14.17 12.85
N SER A 40 -16.97 -13.46 13.92
CA SER A 40 -18.36 -13.48 14.40
C SER A 40 -19.37 -12.95 13.39
N HIS A 41 -18.94 -12.11 12.46
CA HIS A 41 -19.76 -11.56 11.37
C HIS A 41 -19.59 -12.31 10.04
N CYS A 42 -18.84 -13.41 10.04
CA CYS A 42 -18.66 -14.26 8.88
C CYS A 42 -19.70 -15.39 8.86
N THR A 43 -20.33 -15.61 7.72
CA THR A 43 -21.28 -16.72 7.57
C THR A 43 -20.58 -17.99 7.11
N LYS A 44 -20.87 -19.12 7.73
CA LYS A 44 -20.31 -20.42 7.35
C LYS A 44 -20.95 -20.95 6.08
N ILE A 45 -20.13 -21.41 5.13
CA ILE A 45 -20.55 -22.07 3.92
C ILE A 45 -20.52 -23.59 4.15
N GLN A 46 -21.61 -24.27 3.83
CA GLN A 46 -21.72 -25.73 3.87
C GLN A 46 -21.51 -26.31 2.47
N GLU A 47 -20.26 -26.44 2.05
CA GLU A 47 -19.89 -27.11 0.78
C GLU A 47 -18.76 -28.13 1.07
N VAL A 48 -19.18 -29.38 1.27
CA VAL A 48 -18.29 -30.46 1.71
C VAL A 48 -17.21 -30.78 0.66
N ARG A 49 -17.56 -30.75 -0.63
CA ARG A 49 -16.59 -31.05 -1.70
C ARG A 49 -15.50 -29.98 -1.78
N LEU A 50 -15.89 -28.70 -1.71
CA LEU A 50 -14.93 -27.59 -1.71
C LEU A 50 -14.04 -27.66 -0.47
N LEU A 51 -14.61 -27.89 0.70
CA LEU A 51 -13.81 -28.04 1.93
C LEU A 51 -12.80 -29.18 1.82
N SER A 52 -13.24 -30.35 1.32
CA SER A 52 -12.35 -31.50 1.10
C SER A 52 -11.22 -31.19 0.11
N ALA A 53 -11.52 -30.47 -0.97
CA ALA A 53 -10.52 -30.07 -1.95
C ALA A 53 -9.52 -29.06 -1.38
N VAL A 54 -9.98 -28.06 -0.58
CA VAL A 54 -9.10 -27.12 0.13
C VAL A 54 -8.21 -27.86 1.13
N GLN A 55 -8.76 -28.79 1.90
CA GLN A 55 -7.99 -29.61 2.84
C GLN A 55 -6.89 -30.46 2.20
N LYS A 56 -7.10 -30.93 0.96
CA LYS A 56 -6.04 -31.62 0.20
C LYS A 56 -4.85 -30.71 -0.13
N HIS A 57 -5.08 -29.43 -0.31
CA HIS A 57 -4.02 -28.46 -0.65
C HIS A 57 -3.38 -27.83 0.58
N LEU A 58 -4.17 -27.46 1.58
CA LEU A 58 -3.74 -26.68 2.75
C LEU A 58 -3.62 -27.50 4.04
N GLY A 59 -4.03 -28.77 4.00
CA GLY A 59 -4.01 -29.66 5.16
C GLY A 59 -5.32 -29.67 5.97
N PRO A 60 -5.43 -30.65 6.90
CA PRO A 60 -6.66 -30.90 7.68
C PRO A 60 -6.96 -29.83 8.74
N THR A 61 -6.07 -28.88 8.94
CA THR A 61 -6.26 -27.76 9.88
C THR A 61 -7.35 -26.80 9.43
N VAL A 62 -7.67 -26.76 8.12
CA VAL A 62 -8.81 -25.99 7.60
C VAL A 62 -10.11 -26.73 7.99
N GLN A 63 -10.88 -26.14 8.88
CA GLN A 63 -12.13 -26.76 9.40
C GLN A 63 -13.38 -26.22 8.72
N ASP A 64 -13.36 -24.95 8.33
CA ASP A 64 -14.53 -24.24 7.83
C ASP A 64 -14.22 -23.36 6.61
N LEU A 65 -15.24 -23.16 5.80
CA LEU A 65 -15.27 -22.15 4.74
C LEU A 65 -16.21 -21.04 5.19
N LEU A 66 -15.74 -19.79 5.12
CA LEU A 66 -16.49 -18.62 5.58
C LEU A 66 -16.69 -17.61 4.45
N VAL A 67 -17.86 -16.99 4.39
CA VAL A 67 -18.09 -15.77 3.63
C VAL A 67 -17.45 -14.61 4.40
N PRO A 68 -16.79 -13.65 3.73
CA PRO A 68 -16.29 -12.44 4.37
C PRO A 68 -17.39 -11.72 5.16
N PRO A 69 -17.02 -10.95 6.20
CA PRO A 69 -18.00 -10.19 6.96
C PRO A 69 -18.66 -9.16 6.03
N LEU A 70 -19.97 -9.13 6.03
CA LEU A 70 -20.75 -8.12 5.30
C LEU A 70 -21.10 -6.98 6.26
N ASP A 71 -21.01 -5.77 5.78
CA ASP A 71 -21.48 -4.58 6.48
C ASP A 71 -23.02 -4.62 6.54
N GLU A 72 -23.58 -4.54 7.73
CA GLU A 72 -24.99 -4.29 7.91
C GLU A 72 -25.16 -2.78 7.76
N ASP A 73 -25.87 -2.31 6.73
CA ASP A 73 -26.12 -0.89 6.45
C ASP A 73 -26.90 -0.19 7.59
N ASP A 74 -26.44 -0.37 8.81
CA ASP A 74 -27.00 0.21 10.04
C ASP A 74 -26.01 1.23 10.62
N ASP A 75 -26.34 2.50 10.47
CA ASP A 75 -25.57 3.63 11.00
C ASP A 75 -25.36 3.63 12.52
N SER A 76 -26.14 2.83 13.27
CA SER A 76 -26.05 2.72 14.73
C SER A 76 -24.96 1.76 15.21
N VAL A 77 -24.43 0.92 14.31
CA VAL A 77 -23.39 -0.09 14.60
C VAL A 77 -22.07 0.33 13.97
N PRO A 78 -20.92 0.09 14.63
CA PRO A 78 -19.64 0.29 13.99
C PRO A 78 -19.52 -0.52 12.69
N PRO A 79 -18.98 0.06 11.59
CA PRO A 79 -18.89 -0.63 10.31
C PRO A 79 -18.08 -1.92 10.47
N VAL A 80 -18.61 -3.01 9.96
CA VAL A 80 -18.00 -4.32 9.90
C VAL A 80 -17.52 -4.55 8.47
N GLY A 81 -16.31 -5.08 8.31
CA GLY A 81 -15.76 -5.32 6.98
C GLY A 81 -14.40 -6.01 7.03
N VAL A 82 -13.77 -6.06 5.88
CA VAL A 82 -12.42 -6.61 5.73
C VAL A 82 -11.40 -5.54 6.16
N PRO A 83 -10.55 -5.83 7.16
CA PRO A 83 -9.58 -4.86 7.63
C PRO A 83 -8.49 -4.63 6.60
N VAL A 84 -8.16 -3.36 6.41
CA VAL A 84 -7.13 -2.91 5.47
C VAL A 84 -6.20 -1.90 6.13
N GLN A 85 -4.98 -1.75 5.58
CA GLN A 85 -4.02 -0.76 6.02
C GLN A 85 -3.52 0.06 4.83
N ALA A 86 -3.31 1.36 5.01
CA ALA A 86 -2.72 2.20 3.97
C ALA A 86 -1.36 1.63 3.50
N PHE A 87 -1.25 1.38 2.20
CA PHE A 87 -0.04 0.87 1.58
C PHE A 87 0.01 1.26 0.09
N PRO A 88 1.12 1.87 -0.39
CA PRO A 88 2.30 2.24 0.39
C PRO A 88 1.98 3.22 1.51
N ARG A 89 2.82 3.22 2.55
CA ARG A 89 2.68 4.16 3.66
C ARG A 89 3.18 5.57 3.33
N TRP A 90 3.96 5.70 2.26
CA TRP A 90 4.45 6.99 1.81
C TRP A 90 3.44 7.71 0.94
N MET A 91 3.20 8.98 1.27
CA MET A 91 2.27 9.85 0.57
C MET A 91 3.00 11.02 -0.06
N ARG A 92 2.46 11.52 -1.16
CA ARG A 92 2.93 12.70 -1.89
C ARG A 92 1.84 13.78 -1.89
N CYS A 93 2.19 14.99 -1.44
CA CYS A 93 1.31 16.15 -1.60
C CYS A 93 1.24 16.57 -3.07
N VAL A 94 0.05 16.68 -3.63
CA VAL A 94 -0.13 17.05 -5.05
C VAL A 94 0.24 18.51 -5.35
N SER A 95 0.27 19.37 -4.33
CA SER A 95 0.53 20.81 -4.50
C SER A 95 2.01 21.17 -4.32
N CYS A 96 2.69 20.62 -3.30
CA CYS A 96 4.07 20.98 -3.00
C CYS A 96 5.08 19.85 -3.21
N GLY A 97 4.62 18.67 -3.59
CA GLY A 97 5.48 17.51 -3.79
C GLY A 97 6.06 16.91 -2.51
N LEU A 98 5.70 17.41 -1.31
CA LEU A 98 6.18 16.83 -0.04
C LEU A 98 5.93 15.33 -0.03
N LEU A 99 6.98 14.56 0.30
CA LEU A 99 6.98 13.10 0.32
C LEU A 99 7.33 12.63 1.73
N SER A 100 6.38 11.97 2.39
CA SER A 100 6.54 11.53 3.79
C SER A 100 5.63 10.33 4.09
N PRO A 101 5.92 9.53 5.13
CA PRO A 101 5.00 8.51 5.62
C PRO A 101 3.66 9.11 6.06
N CYS A 102 2.57 8.37 5.89
CA CYS A 102 1.22 8.81 6.26
C CYS A 102 1.06 9.03 7.77
N ASP A 103 1.87 8.38 8.59
CA ASP A 103 1.91 8.49 10.06
C ASP A 103 2.94 9.51 10.58
N SER A 104 3.56 10.28 9.71
CA SER A 104 4.55 11.31 10.08
C SER A 104 3.96 12.54 10.79
N GLY A 105 2.62 12.65 10.86
CA GLY A 105 1.92 13.83 11.35
C GLY A 105 1.82 14.98 10.33
N LEU A 106 2.43 14.85 9.15
CA LEU A 106 2.38 15.87 8.08
C LEU A 106 1.13 15.71 7.20
N PHE A 107 0.53 14.52 7.21
CA PHE A 107 -0.70 14.21 6.50
C PHE A 107 -1.78 13.78 7.48
N VAL A 108 -2.99 14.27 7.27
CA VAL A 108 -4.15 13.96 8.10
C VAL A 108 -5.16 13.19 7.27
N LEU A 109 -5.63 12.06 7.77
CA LEU A 109 -6.71 11.31 7.14
C LEU A 109 -8.02 12.07 7.34
N LYS A 110 -8.68 12.44 6.27
CA LYS A 110 -10.03 13.03 6.25
C LYS A 110 -11.00 11.95 5.80
N GLU A 111 -11.79 11.52 6.74
CA GLU A 111 -12.81 10.49 6.52
C GLU A 111 -14.12 11.12 6.06
N ASP A 112 -14.80 10.43 5.16
CA ASP A 112 -16.19 10.77 4.78
C ASP A 112 -17.05 9.53 5.07
N ARG A 113 -17.84 9.59 6.14
CA ARG A 113 -18.66 8.47 6.60
C ARG A 113 -19.74 8.06 5.58
N TYR A 114 -20.31 9.04 4.88
CA TYR A 114 -21.39 8.82 3.92
C TYR A 114 -20.89 8.51 2.51
N ARG A 115 -19.63 8.85 2.22
CA ARG A 115 -18.98 8.64 0.93
C ARG A 115 -17.55 8.14 1.14
N PRO A 116 -17.38 6.85 1.50
CA PRO A 116 -16.07 6.27 1.82
C PRO A 116 -15.04 6.46 0.72
N GLU A 117 -15.46 6.52 -0.54
CA GLU A 117 -14.62 6.80 -1.70
C GLU A 117 -13.99 8.20 -1.71
N ARG A 118 -14.46 9.11 -0.84
CA ARG A 118 -13.88 10.44 -0.62
C ARG A 118 -12.88 10.50 0.51
N THR A 119 -12.74 9.42 1.28
CA THR A 119 -11.71 9.32 2.31
C THR A 119 -10.33 9.49 1.67
N ARG A 120 -9.53 10.41 2.20
CA ARG A 120 -8.22 10.77 1.64
C ARG A 120 -7.28 11.35 2.67
N TYR A 121 -5.99 11.30 2.38
CA TYR A 121 -5.01 12.06 3.14
C TYR A 121 -4.90 13.50 2.63
N VAL A 122 -4.67 14.42 3.55
CA VAL A 122 -4.56 15.86 3.28
C VAL A 122 -3.31 16.42 3.95
N HIS A 123 -2.53 17.19 3.19
CA HIS A 123 -1.46 18.04 3.72
C HIS A 123 -2.07 19.37 4.18
N GLU A 124 -2.27 19.53 5.49
CA GLU A 124 -2.81 20.74 6.06
C GLU A 124 -1.79 21.88 6.05
N GLY A 125 -2.23 23.08 5.79
CA GLY A 125 -1.36 24.26 5.77
C GLY A 125 -0.34 24.29 4.63
N CYS A 126 -0.58 23.58 3.53
CA CYS A 126 0.32 23.53 2.38
C CYS A 126 0.44 24.94 1.73
N ARG A 127 1.68 25.40 1.50
CA ARG A 127 2.00 26.67 0.86
C ARG A 127 2.51 26.55 -0.59
N GLY A 128 2.35 25.38 -1.21
CA GLY A 128 2.88 25.10 -2.55
C GLY A 128 4.37 24.76 -2.55
N SER A 129 4.91 24.49 -3.75
CA SER A 129 6.31 24.05 -3.91
C SER A 129 7.33 25.11 -3.50
N ASN A 130 7.07 26.38 -3.74
CA ASN A 130 7.96 27.49 -3.43
C ASN A 130 7.68 28.12 -2.05
N ASN A 131 6.72 27.61 -1.29
CA ASN A 131 6.27 28.13 -0.01
C ASN A 131 5.76 29.59 -0.09
N ASP A 132 5.27 30.01 -1.26
CA ASP A 132 4.86 31.38 -1.62
C ASP A 132 3.35 31.58 -1.62
N LYS A 133 2.57 30.49 -1.52
CA LYS A 133 1.11 30.55 -1.56
C LYS A 133 0.50 30.71 -0.16
N PRO A 134 -0.70 31.25 -0.06
CA PRO A 134 -1.47 31.20 1.19
C PRO A 134 -1.62 29.74 1.65
N ALA A 135 -1.51 29.50 2.95
CA ALA A 135 -1.68 28.18 3.53
C ALA A 135 -3.08 27.63 3.21
N ARG A 136 -3.14 26.45 2.64
CA ARG A 136 -4.39 25.75 2.29
C ARG A 136 -4.25 24.25 2.47
N ASN A 137 -5.35 23.54 2.51
CA ASN A 137 -5.33 22.09 2.47
C ASN A 137 -5.10 21.62 1.03
N ALA A 138 -4.23 20.65 0.86
CA ALA A 138 -3.94 20.02 -0.41
C ALA A 138 -4.02 18.50 -0.28
N ASP A 139 -4.56 17.83 -1.28
CA ASP A 139 -4.65 16.37 -1.25
C ASP A 139 -3.25 15.74 -1.26
N ALA A 140 -3.14 14.60 -0.58
CA ALA A 140 -1.97 13.76 -0.59
C ALA A 140 -2.36 12.38 -1.15
N VAL A 141 -1.60 11.93 -2.13
CA VAL A 141 -1.85 10.67 -2.84
C VAL A 141 -0.75 9.66 -2.51
N PRO A 142 -1.03 8.34 -2.63
CA PRO A 142 0.01 7.33 -2.45
C PRO A 142 1.20 7.57 -3.37
N ALA A 143 2.42 7.46 -2.82
CA ALA A 143 3.64 7.47 -3.60
C ALA A 143 3.81 6.12 -4.30
N ARG A 144 3.41 6.02 -5.54
CA ARG A 144 3.09 4.79 -6.31
C ARG A 144 4.27 3.83 -6.59
N PHE A 145 5.36 3.94 -5.87
CA PHE A 145 6.53 3.07 -6.02
C PHE A 145 6.67 2.15 -4.81
N LEU A 146 6.96 0.89 -5.08
CA LEU A 146 7.09 -0.17 -4.10
C LEU A 146 8.36 -0.97 -4.36
N LEU A 147 8.80 -1.77 -3.40
CA LEU A 147 9.76 -2.85 -3.60
C LEU A 147 9.06 -4.20 -3.54
N ALA A 148 9.42 -5.08 -4.45
CA ALA A 148 9.04 -6.49 -4.42
C ALA A 148 10.24 -7.38 -4.72
N CYS A 149 10.25 -8.60 -4.21
CA CYS A 149 11.24 -9.61 -4.55
C CYS A 149 10.60 -10.90 -5.07
N ARG A 150 11.40 -11.84 -5.57
CA ARG A 150 10.91 -13.11 -6.12
C ARG A 150 10.30 -14.05 -5.07
N SER A 151 10.62 -13.87 -3.79
CA SER A 151 10.00 -14.62 -2.69
C SER A 151 8.64 -14.06 -2.26
N GLY A 152 8.10 -13.05 -2.95
CA GLY A 152 6.78 -12.49 -2.65
C GLY A 152 6.78 -11.42 -1.57
N HIS A 153 7.92 -11.00 -1.05
CA HIS A 153 7.99 -9.89 -0.10
C HIS A 153 7.66 -8.57 -0.79
N LEU A 154 6.92 -7.73 -0.10
CA LEU A 154 6.47 -6.43 -0.59
C LEU A 154 6.76 -5.36 0.46
N ASP A 155 7.36 -4.25 0.04
CA ASP A 155 7.75 -3.18 0.95
C ASP A 155 7.51 -1.80 0.35
N ASP A 156 7.46 -0.79 1.22
CA ASP A 156 7.52 0.60 0.79
C ASP A 156 8.81 0.88 0.02
N PHE A 157 8.75 1.74 -0.98
CA PHE A 157 9.96 2.18 -1.66
C PHE A 157 10.87 2.92 -0.67
N PRO A 158 12.18 2.63 -0.63
CA PRO A 158 13.12 3.15 0.37
C PRO A 158 13.58 4.57 0.03
N TRP A 159 12.67 5.54 0.03
CA TRP A 159 12.86 6.91 -0.45
C TRP A 159 14.09 7.60 0.12
N ILE A 160 14.27 7.52 1.45
CA ILE A 160 15.40 8.17 2.13
C ILE A 160 16.71 7.54 1.69
N TRP A 161 16.79 6.21 1.73
CA TRP A 161 17.98 5.46 1.31
C TRP A 161 18.32 5.71 -0.16
N PHE A 162 17.30 5.66 -1.03
CA PHE A 162 17.46 5.85 -2.47
C PHE A 162 18.01 7.22 -2.80
N VAL A 163 17.46 8.30 -2.24
CA VAL A 163 17.91 9.67 -2.52
C VAL A 163 19.33 9.92 -2.04
N HIS A 164 19.73 9.33 -0.92
CA HIS A 164 21.03 9.58 -0.29
C HIS A 164 22.11 8.53 -0.65
N GLY A 165 21.76 7.49 -1.42
CA GLY A 165 22.70 6.42 -1.77
C GLY A 165 23.15 5.56 -0.60
N GLY A 166 22.27 5.39 0.41
CA GLY A 166 22.50 4.54 1.59
C GLY A 166 22.60 5.30 2.90
N VAL A 167 23.35 6.41 2.95
CA VAL A 167 23.57 7.16 4.20
C VAL A 167 22.71 8.42 4.23
N SER A 168 21.72 8.45 5.11
CA SER A 168 20.80 9.58 5.28
C SER A 168 21.46 10.79 5.95
N CYS A 169 21.02 12.00 5.59
CA CYS A 169 21.30 13.20 6.39
C CYS A 169 20.49 13.21 7.70
N ALA A 170 20.84 14.08 8.63
CA ALA A 170 20.27 14.10 9.99
C ALA A 170 18.74 14.31 10.04
N SER A 171 18.19 15.08 9.11
CA SER A 171 16.76 15.42 9.10
C SER A 171 16.24 15.43 7.65
N PRO A 172 16.03 14.29 7.00
CA PRO A 172 15.66 14.22 5.61
C PRO A 172 14.23 14.75 5.39
N ARG A 173 14.08 15.71 4.49
CA ARG A 173 12.79 16.23 4.03
C ARG A 173 12.70 16.03 2.53
N LEU A 174 11.96 15.05 2.11
CA LEU A 174 11.90 14.66 0.71
C LEU A 174 10.79 15.39 -0.03
N ARG A 175 11.06 15.67 -1.29
CA ARG A 175 10.11 16.26 -2.20
C ARG A 175 10.20 15.59 -3.56
N PHE A 176 9.03 15.32 -4.13
CA PHE A 176 8.87 14.70 -5.43
C PHE A 176 8.62 15.78 -6.49
N TYR A 177 9.36 15.75 -7.57
CA TYR A 177 9.27 16.69 -8.68
C TYR A 177 8.97 15.94 -9.98
N GLU A 178 8.13 16.53 -10.79
CA GLU A 178 7.83 16.11 -12.16
C GLU A 178 8.36 17.17 -13.10
N ASN A 179 9.41 16.85 -13.86
CA ASN A 179 10.05 17.75 -14.81
C ASN A 179 9.64 17.34 -16.23
N GLY A 180 8.42 17.68 -16.64
CA GLY A 180 7.88 17.32 -17.94
C GLY A 180 6.41 16.98 -17.92
N SER A 181 5.84 16.72 -19.08
CA SER A 181 4.42 16.36 -19.26
C SER A 181 4.19 14.87 -19.59
N SER A 182 5.29 14.09 -19.74
CA SER A 182 5.22 12.72 -20.26
C SER A 182 4.88 11.66 -19.22
N LEU A 183 4.97 11.97 -17.92
CA LEU A 183 4.84 11.02 -16.79
C LEU A 183 5.81 9.82 -16.87
N GLN A 184 6.87 9.92 -17.66
CA GLN A 184 7.92 8.90 -17.75
C GLN A 184 8.81 8.95 -16.51
N THR A 185 9.43 7.83 -16.16
CA THR A 185 10.29 7.74 -14.97
C THR A 185 11.51 8.66 -15.06
N GLU A 186 11.95 8.99 -16.27
CA GLU A 186 13.03 9.92 -16.59
C GLU A 186 12.71 11.37 -16.17
N ASP A 187 11.43 11.74 -16.14
CA ASP A 187 10.96 13.06 -15.75
C ASP A 187 10.72 13.17 -14.22
N LEU A 188 10.80 12.05 -13.51
CA LEU A 188 10.49 11.98 -12.09
C LEU A 188 11.77 12.08 -11.24
N TRP A 189 11.81 13.06 -10.37
CA TRP A 189 12.93 13.31 -9.46
C TRP A 189 12.50 13.37 -8.01
N VAL A 190 13.35 12.85 -7.13
CA VAL A 190 13.19 13.05 -5.69
C VAL A 190 14.40 13.77 -5.16
N ARG A 191 14.16 14.81 -4.34
CA ARG A 191 15.19 15.65 -3.74
C ARG A 191 14.97 15.75 -2.24
N CYS A 192 16.06 15.80 -1.51
CA CYS A 192 16.07 16.17 -0.09
C CYS A 192 16.26 17.68 0.04
N ASP A 193 15.26 18.38 0.58
CA ASP A 193 15.32 19.84 0.81
C ASP A 193 16.36 20.20 1.90
N SER A 194 16.70 19.26 2.78
CA SER A 194 17.62 19.52 3.90
C SER A 194 19.09 19.50 3.48
N CYS A 195 19.50 18.64 2.58
CA CYS A 195 20.91 18.50 2.16
C CYS A 195 21.15 18.70 0.66
N GLY A 196 20.09 18.85 -0.15
CA GLY A 196 20.18 19.01 -1.60
C GLY A 196 20.41 17.74 -2.37
N ALA A 197 20.62 16.58 -1.74
CA ALA A 197 20.75 15.31 -2.44
C ALA A 197 19.51 15.06 -3.32
N SER A 198 19.71 14.58 -4.54
CA SER A 198 18.62 14.33 -5.48
C SER A 198 18.92 13.11 -6.35
N ARG A 199 17.88 12.40 -6.76
CA ARG A 199 18.00 11.24 -7.64
C ARG A 199 16.82 11.12 -8.58
N ASN A 200 17.10 10.72 -9.82
CA ASN A 200 16.08 10.44 -10.83
C ASN A 200 15.47 9.05 -10.61
N MET A 201 14.15 8.92 -10.75
CA MET A 201 13.45 7.66 -10.53
C MET A 201 13.80 6.57 -11.54
N ALA A 202 14.21 6.90 -12.75
CA ALA A 202 14.68 5.91 -13.72
C ALA A 202 15.85 5.06 -13.18
N GLN A 203 16.65 5.60 -12.26
CA GLN A 203 17.75 4.88 -11.63
C GLN A 203 17.32 3.77 -10.66
N ALA A 204 16.04 3.68 -10.33
CA ALA A 204 15.48 2.60 -9.50
C ALA A 204 15.08 1.38 -10.33
N PHE A 205 15.00 1.49 -11.64
CA PHE A 205 14.45 0.47 -12.53
C PHE A 205 15.53 -0.26 -13.36
N GLY A 206 15.12 -1.38 -13.95
CA GLY A 206 16.02 -2.22 -14.76
C GLY A 206 17.05 -2.99 -13.94
N GLN A 207 17.97 -3.65 -14.61
CA GLN A 207 19.04 -4.44 -13.95
C GLN A 207 20.00 -3.59 -13.13
N ALA A 208 20.31 -2.38 -13.62
CA ALA A 208 21.15 -1.43 -12.90
C ALA A 208 20.45 -0.84 -11.67
N GLY A 209 19.12 -0.79 -11.69
CA GLY A 209 18.31 -0.24 -10.59
C GLY A 209 18.43 -1.05 -9.29
N ALA A 210 18.56 -2.37 -9.38
CA ALA A 210 18.72 -3.22 -8.19
C ALA A 210 19.94 -2.82 -7.34
N ARG A 211 21.02 -2.34 -7.94
CA ARG A 211 22.23 -1.86 -7.24
C ARG A 211 22.02 -0.53 -6.49
N ASN A 212 20.97 0.19 -6.84
CA ASN A 212 20.57 1.46 -6.21
C ASN A 212 19.51 1.27 -5.14
N LEU A 213 19.20 0.05 -4.76
CA LEU A 213 18.20 -0.31 -3.77
C LEU A 213 18.83 -1.11 -2.62
N PRO A 214 18.33 -1.01 -1.39
CA PRO A 214 18.82 -1.82 -0.28
C PRO A 214 18.42 -3.28 -0.48
N ALA A 215 18.98 -4.21 0.29
CA ALA A 215 18.56 -5.61 0.32
C ALA A 215 17.08 -5.75 0.71
N CYS A 216 16.46 -6.85 0.29
CA CYS A 216 15.10 -7.18 0.70
C CYS A 216 15.06 -7.40 2.22
N ARG A 217 14.06 -6.82 2.88
CA ARG A 217 13.89 -6.95 4.34
C ARG A 217 12.99 -8.11 4.75
N GLY A 218 12.49 -8.90 3.79
CA GLY A 218 11.58 -10.01 4.09
C GLY A 218 10.22 -9.55 4.61
N ARG A 219 9.71 -8.38 4.19
CA ARG A 219 8.47 -7.81 4.75
C ARG A 219 7.22 -8.43 4.14
N HIS A 220 6.26 -8.76 5.02
CA HIS A 220 4.90 -9.15 4.70
C HIS A 220 3.93 -8.07 5.23
N PRO A 221 3.56 -7.06 4.43
CA PRO A 221 2.78 -5.92 4.93
C PRO A 221 1.40 -6.32 5.45
N HIS A 222 0.77 -7.34 4.88
CA HIS A 222 -0.53 -7.84 5.30
C HIS A 222 -0.51 -8.61 6.63
N LEU A 223 0.66 -9.11 7.05
CA LEU A 223 0.88 -9.78 8.33
C LEU A 223 1.51 -8.84 9.37
N ALA A 224 1.95 -7.65 8.96
CA ALA A 224 2.74 -6.72 9.75
C ALA A 224 4.03 -7.36 10.33
N THR A 225 4.61 -8.34 9.60
CA THR A 225 5.79 -9.11 10.02
C THR A 225 6.92 -9.02 9.00
N TYR A 226 8.06 -9.55 9.39
CA TYR A 226 9.24 -9.76 8.56
C TYR A 226 9.67 -11.22 8.67
N GLU A 227 10.35 -11.74 7.66
CA GLU A 227 11.02 -13.04 7.73
C GLU A 227 12.12 -13.03 8.80
N ASP A 228 12.12 -14.04 9.67
CA ASP A 228 13.07 -14.11 10.81
C ASP A 228 14.53 -14.21 10.35
N ASP A 229 14.77 -14.94 9.27
CA ASP A 229 16.11 -15.16 8.68
C ASP A 229 16.47 -14.10 7.62
N GLY A 230 15.60 -13.10 7.41
CA GLY A 230 15.75 -12.12 6.35
C GLY A 230 15.48 -12.67 4.95
N CYS A 231 15.95 -11.99 3.91
CA CYS A 231 15.77 -12.42 2.53
C CYS A 231 17.00 -12.10 1.66
N GLU A 232 17.54 -13.10 0.98
CA GLU A 232 18.69 -12.96 0.08
C GLU A 232 18.32 -12.52 -1.34
N GLN A 233 17.02 -12.39 -1.64
CA GLN A 233 16.57 -11.99 -2.98
C GLN A 233 16.81 -10.51 -3.23
N GLU A 234 17.29 -10.18 -4.42
CA GLU A 234 17.39 -8.80 -4.88
C GLU A 234 15.98 -8.20 -5.06
N PRO A 235 15.65 -7.09 -4.39
CA PRO A 235 14.39 -6.42 -4.60
C PRO A 235 14.41 -5.62 -5.92
N ARG A 236 13.23 -5.41 -6.46
CA ARG A 236 12.99 -4.58 -7.64
C ARG A 236 11.94 -3.53 -7.34
N ALA A 237 12.14 -2.35 -7.90
CA ALA A 237 11.10 -1.34 -7.89
C ALA A 237 9.96 -1.77 -8.82
N ILE A 238 8.75 -1.70 -8.31
CA ILE A 238 7.51 -1.90 -9.06
C ILE A 238 6.58 -0.71 -8.86
N LEU A 239 5.62 -0.56 -9.75
CA LEU A 239 4.56 0.44 -9.60
C LEU A 239 3.37 -0.16 -8.86
N LEU A 240 2.71 0.66 -8.05
CA LEU A 240 1.39 0.34 -7.52
C LEU A 240 0.43 0.05 -8.67
N GLY A 241 -0.36 -1.03 -8.54
CA GLY A 241 -1.23 -1.50 -9.62
C GLY A 241 -0.52 -2.36 -10.68
N ALA A 242 0.76 -2.69 -10.49
CA ALA A 242 1.43 -3.66 -11.35
C ALA A 242 0.75 -5.04 -11.24
N SER A 243 0.42 -5.63 -12.38
CA SER A 243 -0.33 -6.90 -12.47
C SER A 243 0.41 -8.12 -11.90
N ASN A 244 1.68 -7.98 -11.60
CA ASN A 244 2.53 -9.03 -11.02
C ASN A 244 2.69 -8.93 -9.50
N GLY A 245 1.90 -8.08 -8.83
CA GLY A 245 1.98 -7.88 -7.38
C GLY A 245 1.22 -8.91 -6.56
N TRP A 246 0.19 -9.54 -7.12
CA TRP A 246 -0.63 -10.53 -6.43
C TRP A 246 -1.42 -11.38 -7.41
N PHE A 247 -1.54 -12.69 -7.16
CA PHE A 247 -2.32 -13.62 -7.96
C PHE A 247 -3.12 -14.56 -7.07
N PRO A 248 -4.42 -14.78 -7.35
CA PRO A 248 -5.20 -15.79 -6.66
C PRO A 248 -4.77 -17.20 -7.11
N VAL A 249 -4.70 -18.12 -6.17
CA VAL A 249 -4.72 -19.55 -6.47
C VAL A 249 -6.18 -19.98 -6.53
N THR A 250 -6.65 -20.39 -7.70
CA THR A 250 -8.05 -20.76 -7.90
C THR A 250 -8.25 -22.27 -7.79
N LEU A 251 -9.31 -22.67 -7.08
CA LEU A 251 -9.74 -24.05 -6.93
C LEU A 251 -11.20 -24.15 -7.31
N SER A 252 -11.52 -25.09 -8.20
CA SER A 252 -12.90 -25.42 -8.62
C SER A 252 -13.20 -26.87 -8.32
N VAL A 253 -14.44 -27.16 -7.91
CA VAL A 253 -14.93 -28.51 -7.55
C VAL A 253 -16.31 -28.77 -8.13
#